data_948103fbf46c6666cf318f587fba6691
#
_entry.id   948103fbf46c6666cf318f587fba6691
#
_cell.length_a   1.000
_cell.length_b   1.000
_cell.length_c   1.000
_cell.angle_alpha   90.00
_cell.angle_beta   90.00
_cell.angle_gamma   90.00
#
_symmetry.space_group_name_H-M   'P 1'
#
loop_
_entity.id
_entity.type
_entity.pdbx_description
1 polymer ?
#
loop_
_entity_poly.entity_id
_entity_poly.type
_entity_poly.pdbx_seq_one_letter_code
_entity_poly.pdbx_strand_id
1 'polypeptide(L)'
;MRLLLIHQNFPGQFRHLVHGLAQRGHEIAAIGTRAAEESPPGVVYGVSYGLDPPSTDCLDPPFETSLRRGLRVAEACCQLAARGFQPEAVLFHSAWGEGLHLRDVWPAVPLVAYPELYGSPVSLGHGYDGRLGPMPAAGRAGLRHQNLLSLAAIADSDAVVVPTHFQRSTFPDLAPERFVVLHEGIDGEALAPDPSASLTLPSGLTLRAGDPVVTCCSRTLEPLRGLVPLLHALPALQRAHGAVQVVLVGSGGPGYGPASPHPGGHLGALLEELEGRLDLARLHVLDPLPHDQLIRLFQISAAHVYLTYPYALSWSCLEAMACGAALVGSRGPTLAELIQPERNGLLVAFNEPGQLAAALMRLLQDPALRRRLGRAARRTVLAGYGLQASLDGYEALFSRLVAGRARDGSAPVPAPPVPASPGGPVGAAG
;
A
#
# COMPACT_ATOMS: atom_id res chain seq x y z
N MET A 1 -25.58 7.36 -0.68
CA MET A 1 -25.58 5.91 -1.01
C MET A 1 -25.14 5.11 0.21
N ARG A 2 -25.60 3.86 0.30
CA ARG A 2 -25.09 2.89 1.27
C ARG A 2 -23.96 2.10 0.62
N LEU A 3 -22.77 2.23 1.16
CA LEU A 3 -21.56 1.64 0.62
C LEU A 3 -20.99 0.61 1.58
N LEU A 4 -20.57 -0.55 1.07
CA LEU A 4 -19.81 -1.53 1.84
C LEU A 4 -18.35 -1.50 1.39
N LEU A 5 -17.44 -1.30 2.34
CA LEU A 5 -16.00 -1.34 2.10
C LEU A 5 -15.38 -2.53 2.84
N ILE A 6 -14.64 -3.37 2.09
CA ILE A 6 -14.07 -4.61 2.62
C ILE A 6 -12.55 -4.60 2.45
N HIS A 7 -11.84 -4.72 3.56
CA HIS A 7 -10.39 -4.82 3.58
C HIS A 7 -9.95 -5.61 4.81
N GLN A 8 -9.07 -6.63 4.65
CA GLN A 8 -8.61 -7.45 5.78
C GLN A 8 -8.11 -6.60 6.97
N ASN A 9 -7.30 -5.59 6.70
CA ASN A 9 -6.77 -4.66 7.70
C ASN A 9 -7.55 -3.33 7.65
N PHE A 10 -8.89 -3.40 7.64
CA PHE A 10 -9.72 -2.20 7.52
C PHE A 10 -9.30 -1.12 8.54
N PRO A 11 -9.21 0.18 8.14
CA PRO A 11 -9.55 0.73 6.82
C PRO A 11 -8.48 0.52 5.74
N GLY A 12 -7.23 0.11 6.06
CA GLY A 12 -6.17 -0.14 5.11
C GLY A 12 -6.01 1.00 4.08
N GLN A 13 -5.98 0.67 2.80
CA GLN A 13 -5.91 1.64 1.70
C GLN A 13 -7.15 2.52 1.59
N PHE A 14 -8.28 2.14 2.18
CA PHE A 14 -9.52 2.91 2.09
C PHE A 14 -9.67 4.00 3.15
N ARG A 15 -8.64 4.26 3.98
CA ARG A 15 -8.70 5.22 5.11
C ARG A 15 -9.26 6.58 4.71
N HIS A 16 -8.71 7.18 3.67
CA HIS A 16 -9.14 8.52 3.23
C HIS A 16 -10.52 8.47 2.55
N LEU A 17 -10.82 7.39 1.81
CA LEU A 17 -12.12 7.19 1.17
C LEU A 17 -13.23 7.05 2.19
N VAL A 18 -13.04 6.23 3.25
CA VAL A 18 -14.04 6.04 4.31
C VAL A 18 -14.42 7.37 4.92
N HIS A 19 -13.43 8.15 5.36
CA HIS A 19 -13.67 9.43 6.01
C HIS A 19 -14.31 10.44 5.05
N GLY A 20 -13.76 10.59 3.85
CA GLY A 20 -14.25 11.56 2.87
C GLY A 20 -15.65 11.24 2.36
N LEU A 21 -15.95 9.97 2.07
CA LEU A 21 -17.28 9.56 1.62
C LEU A 21 -18.32 9.72 2.74
N ALA A 22 -17.97 9.40 3.98
CA ALA A 22 -18.88 9.63 5.13
C ALA A 22 -19.19 11.12 5.32
N GLN A 23 -18.19 12.01 5.20
CA GLN A 23 -18.40 13.47 5.27
C GLN A 23 -19.30 13.98 4.13
N ARG A 24 -19.34 13.30 3.00
CA ARG A 24 -20.23 13.61 1.86
C ARG A 24 -21.62 13.00 2.00
N GLY A 25 -21.95 12.41 3.15
CA GLY A 25 -23.28 11.90 3.49
C GLY A 25 -23.55 10.49 2.98
N HIS A 26 -22.52 9.70 2.64
CA HIS A 26 -22.70 8.27 2.39
C HIS A 26 -22.77 7.49 3.71
N GLU A 27 -23.64 6.49 3.76
CA GLU A 27 -23.73 5.53 4.85
C GLU A 27 -22.76 4.37 4.57
N ILE A 28 -21.77 4.18 5.43
CA ILE A 28 -20.66 3.24 5.21
C ILE A 28 -20.74 2.08 6.19
N ALA A 29 -20.75 0.86 5.65
CA ALA A 29 -20.46 -0.35 6.41
C ALA A 29 -19.06 -0.87 6.09
N ALA A 30 -18.43 -1.56 7.03
CA ALA A 30 -17.07 -2.05 6.95
C ALA A 30 -16.98 -3.53 7.33
N ILE A 31 -16.17 -4.28 6.59
CA ILE A 31 -15.78 -5.66 6.95
C ILE A 31 -14.26 -5.76 6.93
N GLY A 32 -13.70 -6.35 7.99
CA GLY A 32 -12.26 -6.59 8.13
C GLY A 32 -11.97 -7.43 9.36
N THR A 33 -10.73 -7.81 9.60
CA THR A 33 -10.38 -8.64 10.78
C THR A 33 -10.64 -7.93 12.11
N ARG A 34 -10.60 -6.58 12.13
CA ARG A 34 -10.82 -5.74 13.30
C ARG A 34 -11.74 -4.54 13.02
N ALA A 35 -12.62 -4.65 12.01
CA ALA A 35 -13.44 -3.54 11.57
C ALA A 35 -14.46 -3.07 12.63
N ALA A 36 -14.94 -3.95 13.50
CA ALA A 36 -15.85 -3.57 14.58
C ALA A 36 -15.17 -2.75 15.68
N GLU A 37 -13.87 -3.00 15.94
CA GLU A 37 -13.09 -2.36 17.00
C GLU A 37 -12.38 -1.09 16.50
N GLU A 38 -11.97 -1.06 15.24
CA GLU A 38 -11.08 -0.04 14.66
C GLU A 38 -11.74 0.81 13.58
N SER A 39 -13.08 0.79 13.46
CA SER A 39 -13.78 1.59 12.47
C SER A 39 -13.60 3.09 12.73
N PRO A 40 -13.18 3.86 11.71
CA PRO A 40 -13.09 5.31 11.82
C PRO A 40 -14.47 5.96 11.93
N PRO A 41 -14.56 7.22 12.39
CA PRO A 41 -15.81 7.98 12.39
C PRO A 41 -16.47 7.98 11.00
N GLY A 42 -17.81 7.79 10.99
CA GLY A 42 -18.62 7.71 9.77
C GLY A 42 -18.95 6.30 9.31
N VAL A 43 -18.35 5.26 9.90
CA VAL A 43 -18.76 3.88 9.68
C VAL A 43 -19.93 3.57 10.60
N VAL A 44 -21.10 3.23 10.02
CA VAL A 44 -22.31 2.91 10.78
C VAL A 44 -22.37 1.46 11.25
N TYR A 45 -21.76 0.55 10.49
CA TYR A 45 -21.65 -0.88 10.83
C TYR A 45 -20.24 -1.39 10.57
N GLY A 46 -19.55 -1.83 11.62
CA GLY A 46 -18.32 -2.61 11.52
C GLY A 46 -18.59 -4.08 11.81
N VAL A 47 -18.12 -4.98 10.98
CA VAL A 47 -18.16 -6.42 11.21
C VAL A 47 -16.76 -6.99 11.14
N SER A 48 -16.32 -7.57 12.27
CA SER A 48 -15.04 -8.28 12.34
C SER A 48 -15.23 -9.76 12.09
N TYR A 49 -14.21 -10.37 11.47
CA TYR A 49 -14.12 -11.82 11.30
C TYR A 49 -12.77 -12.35 11.78
N GLY A 50 -12.77 -13.54 12.35
CA GLY A 50 -11.57 -14.30 12.69
C GLY A 50 -11.17 -15.25 11.56
N LEU A 51 -9.89 -15.62 11.53
CA LEU A 51 -9.37 -16.67 10.64
C LEU A 51 -8.71 -17.76 11.49
N ASP A 52 -9.16 -18.99 11.29
CA ASP A 52 -8.48 -20.14 11.82
C ASP A 52 -7.16 -20.37 11.05
N PRO A 53 -6.11 -20.89 11.69
CA PRO A 53 -4.87 -21.24 11.00
C PRO A 53 -5.15 -22.24 9.87
N PRO A 54 -4.34 -22.25 8.81
CA PRO A 54 -4.45 -23.24 7.75
C PRO A 54 -4.17 -24.65 8.28
N SER A 55 -4.63 -25.66 7.55
CA SER A 55 -4.35 -27.08 7.87
C SER A 55 -2.85 -27.35 7.89
N THR A 56 -2.40 -28.24 8.77
CA THR A 56 -1.00 -28.68 8.84
C THR A 56 -0.54 -29.41 7.57
N ASP A 57 -1.47 -30.00 6.82
CA ASP A 57 -1.20 -30.76 5.59
C ASP A 57 -1.43 -29.92 4.32
N CYS A 58 -1.59 -28.61 4.46
CA CYS A 58 -1.87 -27.70 3.37
C CYS A 58 -0.63 -27.45 2.48
N LEU A 59 -0.80 -27.57 1.16
CA LEU A 59 0.27 -27.34 0.17
C LEU A 59 0.69 -25.86 0.05
N ASP A 60 -0.23 -24.95 0.26
CA ASP A 60 -0.01 -23.51 0.18
C ASP A 60 -0.83 -22.81 1.27
N PRO A 61 -0.27 -22.66 2.47
CA PRO A 61 -0.96 -22.04 3.60
C PRO A 61 -1.48 -20.61 3.33
N PRO A 62 -0.74 -19.71 2.65
CA PRO A 62 -1.26 -18.39 2.28
C PRO A 62 -2.49 -18.46 1.37
N PHE A 63 -2.52 -19.37 0.41
CA PHE A 63 -3.65 -19.54 -0.50
C PHE A 63 -4.88 -20.09 0.22
N GLU A 64 -4.71 -21.14 1.04
CA GLU A 64 -5.80 -21.69 1.87
C GLU A 64 -6.37 -20.63 2.82
N THR A 65 -5.51 -19.85 3.45
CA THR A 65 -5.94 -18.72 4.31
C THR A 65 -6.82 -17.73 3.53
N SER A 66 -6.48 -17.47 2.26
CA SER A 66 -7.26 -16.58 1.39
C SER A 66 -8.62 -17.19 1.03
N LEU A 67 -8.71 -18.49 0.77
CA LEU A 67 -9.99 -19.17 0.51
C LEU A 67 -10.90 -19.10 1.75
N ARG A 68 -10.36 -19.39 2.94
CA ARG A 68 -11.09 -19.28 4.21
C ARG A 68 -11.55 -17.83 4.46
N ARG A 69 -10.74 -16.84 4.13
CA ARG A 69 -11.12 -15.42 4.24
C ARG A 69 -12.34 -15.11 3.39
N GLY A 70 -12.39 -15.58 2.14
CA GLY A 70 -13.57 -15.39 1.28
C GLY A 70 -14.86 -15.88 1.93
N LEU A 71 -14.84 -17.07 2.52
CA LEU A 71 -16.01 -17.63 3.25
C LEU A 71 -16.37 -16.77 4.47
N ARG A 72 -15.40 -16.36 5.29
CA ARG A 72 -15.66 -15.50 6.46
C ARG A 72 -16.21 -14.13 6.07
N VAL A 73 -15.74 -13.57 4.96
CA VAL A 73 -16.29 -12.31 4.42
C VAL A 73 -17.74 -12.51 3.97
N ALA A 74 -18.06 -13.61 3.29
CA ALA A 74 -19.45 -13.92 2.91
C ALA A 74 -20.38 -14.05 4.13
N GLU A 75 -19.94 -14.75 5.18
CA GLU A 75 -20.66 -14.85 6.45
C GLU A 75 -20.89 -13.47 7.07
N ALA A 76 -19.87 -12.61 7.08
CA ALA A 76 -19.98 -11.23 7.59
C ALA A 76 -20.96 -10.39 6.74
N CYS A 77 -20.98 -10.58 5.43
CA CYS A 77 -21.95 -9.95 4.54
C CYS A 77 -23.40 -10.39 4.86
N CYS A 78 -23.62 -11.68 5.10
CA CYS A 78 -24.93 -12.20 5.53
C CYS A 78 -25.35 -11.61 6.88
N GLN A 79 -24.43 -11.45 7.82
CA GLN A 79 -24.71 -10.79 9.10
C GLN A 79 -25.12 -9.33 8.94
N LEU A 80 -24.48 -8.58 8.05
CA LEU A 80 -24.87 -7.21 7.71
C LEU A 80 -26.28 -7.16 7.10
N ALA A 81 -26.57 -8.05 6.15
CA ALA A 81 -27.89 -8.15 5.53
C ALA A 81 -28.98 -8.45 6.58
N ALA A 82 -28.70 -9.37 7.52
CA ALA A 82 -29.61 -9.70 8.62
C ALA A 82 -29.87 -8.52 9.58
N ARG A 83 -28.92 -7.58 9.69
CA ARG A 83 -29.07 -6.32 10.44
C ARG A 83 -29.81 -5.24 9.65
N GLY A 84 -30.29 -5.53 8.45
CA GLY A 84 -31.02 -4.61 7.59
C GLY A 84 -30.14 -3.70 6.70
N PHE A 85 -28.81 -3.90 6.69
CA PHE A 85 -27.94 -3.15 5.81
C PHE A 85 -27.87 -3.81 4.42
N GLN A 86 -28.36 -3.09 3.42
CA GLN A 86 -28.30 -3.50 2.02
C GLN A 86 -27.42 -2.50 1.26
N PRO A 87 -26.20 -2.87 0.83
CA PRO A 87 -25.34 -1.96 0.09
C PRO A 87 -25.87 -1.67 -1.31
N GLU A 88 -25.69 -0.45 -1.77
CA GLU A 88 -25.94 -0.04 -3.16
C GLU A 88 -24.69 -0.30 -4.02
N ALA A 89 -23.49 -0.32 -3.43
CA ALA A 89 -22.25 -0.74 -4.08
C ALA A 89 -21.27 -1.30 -3.03
N VAL A 90 -20.38 -2.18 -3.48
CA VAL A 90 -19.33 -2.80 -2.66
C VAL A 90 -17.96 -2.48 -3.27
N LEU A 91 -17.06 -1.90 -2.47
CA LEU A 91 -15.63 -1.77 -2.79
C LEU A 91 -14.84 -2.74 -1.91
N PHE A 92 -14.03 -3.59 -2.50
CA PHE A 92 -13.30 -4.59 -1.74
C PHE A 92 -11.86 -4.75 -2.23
N HIS A 93 -10.94 -4.91 -1.29
CA HIS A 93 -9.58 -5.33 -1.60
C HIS A 93 -9.61 -6.80 -2.03
N SER A 94 -9.05 -7.14 -3.19
CA SER A 94 -9.28 -8.46 -3.78
C SER A 94 -8.07 -9.39 -3.80
N ALA A 95 -6.90 -8.89 -3.38
CA ALA A 95 -5.66 -9.67 -3.47
C ALA A 95 -5.55 -10.82 -2.44
N TRP A 96 -6.42 -10.86 -1.43
CA TRP A 96 -6.33 -11.79 -0.31
C TRP A 96 -7.57 -12.68 -0.15
N GLY A 97 -8.46 -12.72 -1.15
CA GLY A 97 -9.62 -13.63 -1.19
C GLY A 97 -10.95 -13.02 -0.74
N GLU A 98 -10.99 -11.75 -0.33
CA GLU A 98 -12.21 -11.08 0.18
C GLU A 98 -13.38 -11.13 -0.82
N GLY A 99 -13.08 -11.12 -2.13
CA GLY A 99 -14.07 -11.03 -3.19
C GLY A 99 -14.72 -12.35 -3.61
N LEU A 100 -14.18 -13.52 -3.17
CA LEU A 100 -14.48 -14.82 -3.77
C LEU A 100 -15.97 -15.22 -3.76
N HIS A 101 -16.76 -14.74 -2.79
CA HIS A 101 -18.16 -15.13 -2.62
C HIS A 101 -19.12 -13.94 -2.54
N LEU A 102 -18.67 -12.72 -2.89
CA LEU A 102 -19.52 -11.53 -2.80
C LEU A 102 -20.70 -11.59 -3.78
N ARG A 103 -20.45 -12.14 -4.98
CA ARG A 103 -21.49 -12.29 -5.99
C ARG A 103 -22.57 -13.29 -5.58
N ASP A 104 -22.22 -14.30 -4.78
CA ASP A 104 -23.17 -15.27 -4.23
C ASP A 104 -24.10 -14.62 -3.20
N VAL A 105 -23.57 -13.71 -2.38
CA VAL A 105 -24.36 -13.00 -1.35
C VAL A 105 -25.20 -11.88 -1.96
N TRP A 106 -24.63 -11.12 -2.89
CA TRP A 106 -25.29 -9.96 -3.52
C TRP A 106 -25.23 -10.03 -5.04
N PRO A 107 -26.07 -10.86 -5.69
CA PRO A 107 -26.02 -11.08 -7.14
C PRO A 107 -26.21 -9.82 -7.99
N ALA A 108 -27.06 -8.87 -7.51
CA ALA A 108 -27.43 -7.67 -8.22
C ALA A 108 -26.66 -6.40 -7.79
N VAL A 109 -25.89 -6.44 -6.71
CA VAL A 109 -25.17 -5.27 -6.21
C VAL A 109 -23.91 -5.05 -7.04
N PRO A 110 -23.59 -3.81 -7.48
CA PRO A 110 -22.33 -3.49 -8.12
C PRO A 110 -21.12 -3.83 -7.24
N LEU A 111 -20.21 -4.63 -7.78
CA LEU A 111 -18.96 -5.03 -7.14
C LEU A 111 -17.78 -4.29 -7.80
N VAL A 112 -16.99 -3.62 -6.99
CA VAL A 112 -15.76 -2.90 -7.40
C VAL A 112 -14.56 -3.57 -6.74
N ALA A 113 -13.77 -4.30 -7.54
CA ALA A 113 -12.55 -4.93 -7.06
C ALA A 113 -11.39 -3.93 -7.00
N TYR A 114 -10.55 -4.06 -5.98
CA TYR A 114 -9.30 -3.33 -5.82
C TYR A 114 -8.13 -4.33 -5.68
N PRO A 115 -7.59 -4.85 -6.78
CA PRO A 115 -6.56 -5.90 -6.77
C PRO A 115 -5.14 -5.38 -6.53
N GLU A 116 -4.94 -4.07 -6.57
CA GLU A 116 -3.68 -3.35 -6.38
C GLU A 116 -2.62 -3.66 -7.46
N LEU A 117 -2.08 -4.87 -7.53
CA LEU A 117 -1.01 -5.26 -8.44
C LEU A 117 -1.13 -6.74 -8.85
N TYR A 118 -0.90 -7.04 -10.13
CA TYR A 118 -0.74 -8.41 -10.59
C TYR A 118 0.73 -8.83 -10.41
N GLY A 119 0.96 -9.81 -9.56
CA GLY A 119 2.29 -10.24 -9.18
C GLY A 119 3.08 -10.88 -10.34
N SER A 120 4.36 -10.57 -10.44
CA SER A 120 5.31 -11.16 -11.38
C SER A 120 6.65 -11.44 -10.69
N PRO A 121 7.51 -12.31 -11.24
CA PRO A 121 8.86 -12.48 -10.70
C PRO A 121 9.62 -11.16 -10.57
N VAL A 122 9.44 -10.25 -11.51
CA VAL A 122 10.10 -8.92 -11.53
C VAL A 122 9.61 -8.03 -10.40
N SER A 123 8.33 -8.11 -10.03
CA SER A 123 7.80 -7.34 -8.89
C SER A 123 8.37 -7.79 -7.54
N LEU A 124 8.92 -8.98 -7.48
CA LEU A 124 9.65 -9.53 -6.31
C LEU A 124 11.17 -9.50 -6.50
N GLY A 125 11.67 -8.80 -7.53
CA GLY A 125 13.09 -8.54 -7.78
C GLY A 125 13.79 -9.52 -8.71
N HIS A 126 13.18 -10.69 -9.00
CA HIS A 126 13.81 -11.68 -9.89
C HIS A 126 13.87 -11.18 -11.33
N GLY A 127 15.09 -11.07 -11.88
CA GLY A 127 15.34 -10.46 -13.19
C GLY A 127 15.40 -8.93 -13.17
N TYR A 128 15.27 -8.29 -12.00
CA TYR A 128 15.43 -6.85 -11.79
C TYR A 128 16.63 -6.54 -10.88
N ASP A 129 16.72 -7.22 -9.74
CA ASP A 129 17.85 -7.13 -8.84
C ASP A 129 18.86 -8.23 -9.18
N GLY A 130 20.04 -7.83 -9.66
CA GLY A 130 21.09 -8.77 -10.09
C GLY A 130 21.64 -9.66 -8.96
N ARG A 131 21.31 -9.38 -7.70
CA ARG A 131 21.67 -10.21 -6.55
C ARG A 131 20.72 -11.42 -6.40
N LEU A 132 19.55 -11.35 -7.01
CA LEU A 132 18.57 -12.44 -6.99
C LEU A 132 18.69 -13.28 -8.26
N GLY A 133 18.88 -14.58 -8.09
CA GLY A 133 18.80 -15.56 -9.16
C GLY A 133 17.38 -15.73 -9.71
N PRO A 134 17.15 -16.70 -10.59
CA PRO A 134 15.81 -17.05 -11.08
C PRO A 134 14.88 -17.41 -9.92
N MET A 135 13.61 -17.00 -10.02
CA MET A 135 12.63 -17.32 -9.00
C MET A 135 12.46 -18.84 -8.85
N PRO A 136 12.54 -19.40 -7.62
CA PRO A 136 12.30 -20.83 -7.36
C PRO A 136 10.90 -21.29 -7.80
N ALA A 137 10.75 -22.56 -8.12
CA ALA A 137 9.48 -23.13 -8.58
C ALA A 137 8.33 -22.91 -7.57
N ALA A 138 8.60 -23.11 -6.28
CA ALA A 138 7.61 -22.84 -5.22
C ALA A 138 7.17 -21.38 -5.19
N GLY A 139 8.09 -20.43 -5.31
CA GLY A 139 7.75 -19.01 -5.39
C GLY A 139 6.89 -18.67 -6.61
N ARG A 140 7.17 -19.28 -7.78
CA ARG A 140 6.32 -19.12 -8.97
C ARG A 140 4.93 -19.71 -8.78
N ALA A 141 4.81 -20.83 -8.07
CA ALA A 141 3.52 -21.44 -7.75
C ALA A 141 2.71 -20.52 -6.82
N GLY A 142 3.28 -20.07 -5.70
CA GLY A 142 2.61 -19.16 -4.77
C GLY A 142 2.16 -17.86 -5.46
N LEU A 143 3.00 -17.29 -6.32
CA LEU A 143 2.65 -16.10 -7.10
C LEU A 143 1.45 -16.34 -8.05
N ARG A 144 1.38 -17.52 -8.67
CA ARG A 144 0.22 -17.93 -9.50
C ARG A 144 -1.04 -18.08 -8.66
N HIS A 145 -0.95 -18.67 -7.49
CA HIS A 145 -2.09 -18.84 -6.58
C HIS A 145 -2.63 -17.47 -6.13
N GLN A 146 -1.75 -16.53 -5.76
CA GLN A 146 -2.17 -15.17 -5.43
C GLN A 146 -2.84 -14.46 -6.61
N ASN A 147 -2.29 -14.60 -7.82
CA ASN A 147 -2.89 -14.02 -9.02
C ASN A 147 -4.26 -14.61 -9.36
N LEU A 148 -4.50 -15.91 -9.09
CA LEU A 148 -5.82 -16.53 -9.29
C LEU A 148 -6.91 -15.85 -8.48
N LEU A 149 -6.62 -15.43 -7.23
CA LEU A 149 -7.57 -14.69 -6.39
C LEU A 149 -7.98 -13.36 -7.04
N SER A 150 -6.99 -12.62 -7.54
CA SER A 150 -7.25 -11.36 -8.27
C SER A 150 -8.04 -11.59 -9.54
N LEU A 151 -7.73 -12.63 -10.32
CA LEU A 151 -8.44 -12.95 -11.55
C LEU A 151 -9.90 -13.36 -11.30
N ALA A 152 -10.17 -14.17 -10.27
CA ALA A 152 -11.53 -14.54 -9.86
C ALA A 152 -12.32 -13.29 -9.46
N ALA A 153 -11.74 -12.42 -8.63
CA ALA A 153 -12.37 -11.18 -8.22
C ALA A 153 -12.68 -10.24 -9.39
N ILE A 154 -11.77 -10.14 -10.38
CA ILE A 154 -11.98 -9.35 -11.60
C ILE A 154 -13.12 -9.92 -12.43
N ALA A 155 -13.20 -11.25 -12.56
CA ALA A 155 -14.26 -11.91 -13.33
C ALA A 155 -15.66 -11.59 -12.77
N ASP A 156 -15.81 -11.56 -11.46
CA ASP A 156 -17.09 -11.31 -10.77
C ASP A 156 -17.42 -9.81 -10.58
N SER A 157 -16.49 -8.91 -10.86
CA SER A 157 -16.67 -7.48 -10.59
C SER A 157 -17.25 -6.73 -11.80
N ASP A 158 -18.01 -5.67 -11.50
CA ASP A 158 -18.54 -4.74 -12.50
C ASP A 158 -17.51 -3.67 -12.88
N ALA A 159 -16.59 -3.36 -11.98
CA ALA A 159 -15.43 -2.50 -12.22
C ALA A 159 -14.22 -2.97 -11.41
N VAL A 160 -13.04 -2.58 -11.89
CA VAL A 160 -11.75 -2.88 -11.27
C VAL A 160 -10.99 -1.58 -11.11
N VAL A 161 -10.69 -1.19 -9.89
CA VAL A 161 -9.92 0.03 -9.61
C VAL A 161 -8.48 -0.33 -9.30
N VAL A 162 -7.56 0.35 -9.96
CA VAL A 162 -6.12 0.28 -9.70
C VAL A 162 -5.55 1.68 -9.55
N PRO A 163 -4.58 1.92 -8.63
CA PRO A 163 -4.18 3.29 -8.29
C PRO A 163 -3.33 4.00 -9.34
N THR A 164 -2.66 3.26 -10.24
CA THR A 164 -1.74 3.85 -11.23
C THR A 164 -1.81 3.14 -12.58
N HIS A 165 -1.40 3.82 -13.65
CA HIS A 165 -1.30 3.21 -14.99
C HIS A 165 -0.27 2.08 -15.03
N PHE A 166 0.84 2.22 -14.30
CA PHE A 166 1.80 1.13 -14.16
C PHE A 166 1.14 -0.10 -13.54
N GLN A 167 0.42 0.07 -12.41
CA GLN A 167 -0.26 -1.06 -11.77
C GLN A 167 -1.31 -1.68 -12.70
N ARG A 168 -2.07 -0.87 -13.46
CA ARG A 168 -2.96 -1.40 -14.52
C ARG A 168 -2.21 -2.25 -15.55
N SER A 169 -1.04 -1.80 -15.99
CA SER A 169 -0.25 -2.50 -17.00
C SER A 169 0.29 -3.87 -16.57
N THR A 170 0.26 -4.17 -15.27
CA THR A 170 0.69 -5.48 -14.75
C THR A 170 -0.36 -6.57 -14.97
N PHE A 171 -1.63 -6.19 -15.09
CA PHE A 171 -2.73 -7.13 -15.30
C PHE A 171 -2.83 -7.58 -16.76
N PRO A 172 -3.22 -8.85 -17.01
CA PRO A 172 -3.52 -9.31 -18.36
C PRO A 172 -4.73 -8.55 -18.94
N ASP A 173 -4.86 -8.58 -20.25
CA ASP A 173 -5.97 -7.93 -20.98
C ASP A 173 -7.27 -8.74 -20.88
N LEU A 174 -7.71 -8.98 -19.65
CA LEU A 174 -9.01 -9.56 -19.32
C LEU A 174 -9.95 -8.43 -18.93
N ALA A 175 -11.05 -8.26 -19.69
CA ALA A 175 -12.07 -7.23 -19.46
C ALA A 175 -11.46 -5.81 -19.29
N PRO A 176 -10.66 -5.30 -20.24
CA PRO A 176 -9.95 -4.03 -20.12
C PRO A 176 -10.90 -2.84 -19.90
N GLU A 177 -12.15 -2.93 -20.37
CA GLU A 177 -13.20 -1.92 -20.23
C GLU A 177 -13.70 -1.75 -18.80
N ARG A 178 -13.45 -2.71 -17.91
CA ARG A 178 -13.82 -2.63 -16.49
C ARG A 178 -12.81 -1.90 -15.65
N PHE A 179 -11.57 -1.74 -16.17
CA PHE A 179 -10.50 -1.10 -15.40
C PHE A 179 -10.63 0.42 -15.37
N VAL A 180 -10.51 0.96 -14.17
CA VAL A 180 -10.46 2.39 -13.89
C VAL A 180 -9.17 2.67 -13.14
N VAL A 181 -8.33 3.59 -13.63
CA VAL A 181 -7.16 4.06 -12.91
C VAL A 181 -7.60 5.20 -12.01
N LEU A 182 -7.62 4.94 -10.71
CA LEU A 182 -8.08 5.89 -9.71
C LEU A 182 -7.38 5.62 -8.36
N HIS A 183 -6.64 6.61 -7.87
CA HIS A 183 -5.95 6.53 -6.59
C HIS A 183 -6.93 6.84 -5.44
N GLU A 184 -6.61 6.40 -4.21
CA GLU A 184 -7.43 6.61 -2.99
C GLU A 184 -7.39 8.06 -2.49
N GLY A 185 -6.46 8.84 -3.00
CA GLY A 185 -6.31 10.25 -2.67
C GLY A 185 -5.30 10.54 -1.57
N ILE A 186 -4.69 11.72 -1.67
CA ILE A 186 -3.75 12.27 -0.71
C ILE A 186 -4.33 13.59 -0.18
N ASP A 187 -4.44 13.70 1.15
CA ASP A 187 -4.90 14.92 1.81
C ASP A 187 -3.80 16.00 1.76
N GLY A 188 -3.89 16.85 0.76
CA GLY A 188 -2.91 17.91 0.53
C GLY A 188 -2.98 19.07 1.52
N GLU A 189 -4.02 19.18 2.34
CA GLU A 189 -4.12 20.17 3.41
C GLU A 189 -3.38 19.70 4.65
N ALA A 190 -3.64 18.45 5.08
CA ALA A 190 -2.93 17.84 6.20
C ALA A 190 -1.44 17.61 5.90
N LEU A 191 -1.10 17.30 4.64
CA LEU A 191 0.25 17.02 4.16
C LEU A 191 0.86 18.24 3.48
N ALA A 192 1.08 19.33 4.23
CA ALA A 192 1.68 20.56 3.73
C ALA A 192 3.14 20.71 4.22
N PRO A 193 4.00 21.42 3.45
CA PRO A 193 5.31 21.83 3.94
C PRO A 193 5.18 22.71 5.17
N ASP A 194 6.00 22.47 6.19
CA ASP A 194 6.08 23.29 7.39
C ASP A 194 7.56 23.64 7.67
N PRO A 195 7.98 24.90 7.47
CA PRO A 195 9.35 25.32 7.74
C PRO A 195 9.70 25.36 9.24
N SER A 196 8.70 25.28 10.11
CA SER A 196 8.89 25.20 11.57
C SER A 196 8.92 23.78 12.10
N ALA A 197 8.71 22.78 11.23
CA ALA A 197 8.63 21.38 11.62
C ALA A 197 9.91 20.89 12.33
N SER A 198 9.71 20.07 13.34
CA SER A 198 10.79 19.38 14.03
C SER A 198 10.33 18.00 14.48
N LEU A 199 11.28 17.09 14.59
CA LEU A 199 11.09 15.73 15.11
C LEU A 199 12.17 15.43 16.12
N THR A 200 11.77 15.09 17.35
CA THR A 200 12.71 14.62 18.39
C THR A 200 12.77 13.10 18.34
N LEU A 201 13.97 12.58 18.11
CA LEU A 201 14.23 11.15 18.04
C LEU A 201 14.27 10.53 19.46
N PRO A 202 14.12 9.21 19.60
CA PRO A 202 14.24 8.54 20.91
C PRO A 202 15.58 8.77 21.62
N SER A 203 16.63 9.08 20.87
CA SER A 203 17.95 9.46 21.41
C SER A 203 17.99 10.85 22.07
N GLY A 204 16.91 11.64 21.98
CA GLY A 204 16.86 13.04 22.42
C GLY A 204 17.34 14.05 21.37
N LEU A 205 17.90 13.60 20.25
CA LEU A 205 18.27 14.48 19.14
C LEU A 205 17.03 15.09 18.48
N THR A 206 16.97 16.41 18.37
CA THR A 206 15.88 17.09 17.63
C THR A 206 16.39 17.55 16.28
N LEU A 207 15.77 17.02 15.23
CA LEU A 207 15.98 17.40 13.82
C LEU A 207 14.92 18.40 13.38
N ARG A 208 15.31 19.38 12.54
CA ARG A 208 14.45 20.49 12.13
C ARG A 208 14.40 20.62 10.62
N ALA A 209 13.34 21.24 10.11
CA ALA A 209 13.29 21.66 8.71
C ALA A 209 14.48 22.58 8.38
N GLY A 210 15.22 22.21 7.34
CA GLY A 210 16.47 22.89 6.96
C GLY A 210 17.74 22.14 7.31
N ASP A 211 17.72 21.26 8.31
CA ASP A 211 18.84 20.40 8.62
C ASP A 211 19.16 19.42 7.45
N PRO A 212 20.39 18.94 7.33
CA PRO A 212 20.76 17.99 6.28
C PRO A 212 20.27 16.57 6.62
N VAL A 213 18.94 16.38 6.60
CA VAL A 213 18.28 15.11 6.94
C VAL A 213 17.91 14.34 5.68
N VAL A 214 18.41 13.13 5.55
CA VAL A 214 17.99 12.15 4.54
C VAL A 214 17.03 11.18 5.19
N THR A 215 15.86 11.00 4.60
CA THR A 215 14.83 10.10 5.12
C THR A 215 14.49 8.97 4.16
N CYS A 216 14.14 7.81 4.70
CA CYS A 216 13.53 6.71 3.98
C CYS A 216 12.46 6.08 4.86
N CYS A 217 11.28 5.84 4.30
CA CYS A 217 10.16 5.26 5.02
C CYS A 217 9.52 4.12 4.23
N SER A 218 9.38 2.97 4.88
CA SER A 218 8.64 1.83 4.34
C SER A 218 8.00 1.04 5.49
N ARG A 219 6.97 0.25 5.20
CA ARG A 219 6.36 -0.61 6.22
C ARG A 219 7.38 -1.58 6.82
N THR A 220 8.20 -2.15 5.96
CA THR A 220 9.27 -3.09 6.33
C THR A 220 10.57 -2.65 5.67
N LEU A 221 11.69 -2.69 6.42
CA LEU A 221 13.03 -2.42 5.91
C LEU A 221 13.55 -3.65 5.18
N GLU A 222 13.31 -3.72 3.87
CA GLU A 222 13.56 -4.88 3.03
C GLU A 222 14.21 -4.50 1.67
N PRO A 223 14.84 -5.46 0.97
CA PRO A 223 15.46 -5.21 -0.34
C PRO A 223 14.52 -4.63 -1.38
N LEU A 224 13.24 -5.08 -1.41
CA LEU A 224 12.21 -4.58 -2.35
C LEU A 224 12.06 -3.05 -2.28
N ARG A 225 12.22 -2.47 -1.12
CA ARG A 225 12.13 -1.02 -0.88
C ARG A 225 13.50 -0.34 -0.84
N GLY A 226 14.52 -0.96 -1.46
CA GLY A 226 15.82 -0.34 -1.70
C GLY A 226 16.72 -0.21 -0.48
N LEU A 227 16.47 -0.98 0.60
CA LEU A 227 17.30 -0.94 1.79
C LEU A 227 18.80 -1.18 1.46
N VAL A 228 19.08 -2.15 0.60
CA VAL A 228 20.47 -2.53 0.26
C VAL A 228 21.22 -1.39 -0.45
N PRO A 229 20.78 -0.86 -1.62
CA PRO A 229 21.48 0.24 -2.26
C PRO A 229 21.53 1.51 -1.40
N LEU A 230 20.53 1.74 -0.54
CA LEU A 230 20.57 2.87 0.38
C LEU A 230 21.70 2.72 1.39
N LEU A 231 21.79 1.61 2.13
CA LEU A 231 22.84 1.43 3.12
C LEU A 231 24.24 1.43 2.49
N HIS A 232 24.40 0.86 1.29
CA HIS A 232 25.68 0.92 0.55
C HIS A 232 26.04 2.33 0.07
N ALA A 233 25.07 3.25 -0.09
CA ALA A 233 25.34 4.64 -0.44
C ALA A 233 25.84 5.48 0.76
N LEU A 234 25.44 5.10 2.00
CA LEU A 234 25.70 5.91 3.19
C LEU A 234 27.19 6.13 3.51
N PRO A 235 28.12 5.15 3.38
CA PRO A 235 29.52 5.40 3.66
C PRO A 235 30.13 6.54 2.84
N ALA A 236 29.75 6.63 1.56
CA ALA A 236 30.21 7.72 0.68
C ALA A 236 29.54 9.05 1.08
N LEU A 237 28.24 9.03 1.35
CA LEU A 237 27.47 10.19 1.75
C LEU A 237 27.98 10.77 3.08
N GLN A 238 28.18 9.95 4.11
CA GLN A 238 28.62 10.36 5.44
C GLN A 238 30.05 10.90 5.44
N ARG A 239 30.93 10.36 4.58
CA ARG A 239 32.29 10.93 4.40
C ARG A 239 32.27 12.28 3.70
N ALA A 240 31.41 12.44 2.71
CA ALA A 240 31.34 13.69 1.92
C ALA A 240 30.56 14.81 2.64
N HIS A 241 29.68 14.48 3.56
CA HIS A 241 28.85 15.44 4.30
C HIS A 241 28.85 15.13 5.81
N GLY A 242 29.71 15.79 6.56
CA GLY A 242 29.96 15.50 8.00
C GLY A 242 28.77 15.73 8.93
N ALA A 243 27.78 16.57 8.52
CA ALA A 243 26.61 16.89 9.34
C ALA A 243 25.35 16.11 8.94
N VAL A 244 25.38 15.25 7.89
CA VAL A 244 24.19 14.55 7.42
C VAL A 244 23.65 13.59 8.49
N GLN A 245 22.34 13.65 8.71
CA GLN A 245 21.59 12.70 9.53
C GLN A 245 20.72 11.84 8.63
N VAL A 246 20.68 10.55 8.86
CA VAL A 246 19.90 9.60 8.07
C VAL A 246 18.86 8.96 8.97
N VAL A 247 17.59 9.06 8.61
CA VAL A 247 16.48 8.48 9.39
C VAL A 247 15.77 7.43 8.52
N LEU A 248 15.81 6.19 8.95
CA LEU A 248 15.10 5.06 8.37
C LEU A 248 13.90 4.73 9.24
N VAL A 249 12.72 4.65 8.65
CA VAL A 249 11.50 4.26 9.37
C VAL A 249 10.92 3.00 8.76
N GLY A 250 10.70 2.00 9.60
CA GLY A 250 10.07 0.74 9.19
C GLY A 250 10.37 -0.41 10.13
N SER A 251 9.56 -1.46 10.07
CA SER A 251 9.75 -2.65 10.89
C SER A 251 10.86 -3.55 10.33
N GLY A 252 11.48 -4.34 11.21
CA GLY A 252 12.36 -5.46 10.82
C GLY A 252 11.62 -6.77 10.54
N GLY A 253 10.26 -6.74 10.57
CA GLY A 253 9.42 -7.92 10.40
C GLY A 253 9.35 -8.45 8.96
N PRO A 254 8.43 -9.41 8.71
CA PRO A 254 8.25 -9.98 7.37
C PRO A 254 7.80 -8.94 6.37
N GLY A 255 8.44 -8.94 5.20
CA GLY A 255 8.14 -8.08 4.06
C GLY A 255 7.40 -8.84 2.95
N TYR A 256 7.45 -8.29 1.74
CA TYR A 256 6.92 -8.93 0.54
C TYR A 256 7.93 -9.90 -0.12
N GLY A 257 9.23 -9.66 0.11
CA GLY A 257 10.31 -10.51 -0.38
C GLY A 257 10.64 -11.66 0.56
N PRO A 258 11.62 -12.49 0.19
CA PRO A 258 12.13 -13.55 1.06
C PRO A 258 12.61 -12.98 2.40
N ALA A 259 12.35 -13.70 3.49
CA ALA A 259 12.88 -13.34 4.80
C ALA A 259 14.42 -13.45 4.80
N SER A 260 15.08 -12.58 5.56
CA SER A 260 16.51 -12.72 5.81
C SER A 260 16.76 -13.88 6.78
N PRO A 261 17.78 -14.72 6.54
CA PRO A 261 18.20 -15.73 7.51
C PRO A 261 18.90 -15.14 8.73
N HIS A 262 19.34 -13.88 8.67
CA HIS A 262 20.03 -13.21 9.76
C HIS A 262 19.06 -12.86 10.91
N PRO A 263 19.43 -13.06 12.20
CA PRO A 263 18.56 -12.79 13.35
C PRO A 263 18.06 -11.34 13.41
N GLY A 264 18.88 -10.37 12.99
CA GLY A 264 18.52 -8.95 12.88
C GLY A 264 17.83 -8.58 11.57
N GLY A 265 17.31 -9.55 10.81
CA GLY A 265 16.65 -9.31 9.52
C GLY A 265 17.62 -8.80 8.45
N HIS A 266 17.07 -8.21 7.39
CA HIS A 266 17.88 -7.62 6.30
C HIS A 266 18.74 -6.45 6.79
N LEU A 267 18.20 -5.63 7.70
CA LEU A 267 18.94 -4.51 8.26
C LEU A 267 20.16 -4.99 9.07
N GLY A 268 19.99 -5.96 9.98
CA GLY A 268 21.09 -6.50 10.79
C GLY A 268 22.21 -7.07 9.92
N ALA A 269 21.87 -7.84 8.89
CA ALA A 269 22.85 -8.38 7.95
C ALA A 269 23.66 -7.29 7.24
N LEU A 270 23.02 -6.20 6.84
CA LEU A 270 23.68 -5.08 6.16
C LEU A 270 24.52 -4.23 7.11
N LEU A 271 24.10 -4.08 8.36
CA LEU A 271 24.90 -3.37 9.36
C LEU A 271 26.17 -4.15 9.71
N GLU A 272 26.10 -5.47 9.79
CA GLU A 272 27.27 -6.35 9.96
C GLU A 272 28.19 -6.29 8.74
N GLU A 273 27.66 -6.40 7.52
CA GLU A 273 28.43 -6.27 6.26
C GLU A 273 29.16 -4.93 6.15
N LEU A 274 28.57 -3.87 6.66
CA LEU A 274 29.09 -2.49 6.59
C LEU A 274 29.78 -2.05 7.89
N GLU A 275 30.11 -2.97 8.79
CA GLU A 275 30.80 -2.68 10.04
C GLU A 275 32.10 -1.87 9.80
N GLY A 276 32.33 -0.85 10.63
CA GLY A 276 33.47 0.07 10.50
C GLY A 276 33.41 1.02 9.31
N ARG A 277 32.39 0.92 8.45
CA ARG A 277 32.22 1.77 7.26
C ARG A 277 31.12 2.81 7.42
N LEU A 278 30.17 2.59 8.37
CA LEU A 278 29.07 3.48 8.69
C LEU A 278 29.34 4.24 9.99
N ASP A 279 28.99 5.51 10.01
CA ASP A 279 28.86 6.27 11.24
C ASP A 279 27.45 6.07 11.81
N LEU A 280 27.34 5.17 12.76
CA LEU A 280 26.07 4.79 13.36
C LEU A 280 25.49 5.90 14.26
N ALA A 281 26.30 6.88 14.72
CA ALA A 281 25.80 8.04 15.46
C ALA A 281 24.92 8.97 14.58
N ARG A 282 25.04 8.84 13.26
CA ARG A 282 24.27 9.60 12.26
C ARG A 282 23.29 8.76 11.46
N LEU A 283 23.08 7.51 11.86
CA LEU A 283 22.07 6.59 11.27
C LEU A 283 21.04 6.24 12.34
N HIS A 284 19.83 6.72 12.17
CA HIS A 284 18.73 6.54 13.10
C HIS A 284 17.70 5.59 12.47
N VAL A 285 17.49 4.44 13.10
CA VAL A 285 16.49 3.46 12.69
C VAL A 285 15.33 3.53 13.68
N LEU A 286 14.14 3.76 13.16
CA LEU A 286 12.92 3.92 13.95
C LEU A 286 11.89 2.86 13.55
N ASP A 287 11.17 2.36 14.52
CA ASP A 287 9.96 1.58 14.30
C ASP A 287 8.91 2.44 13.54
N PRO A 288 7.86 1.82 12.96
CA PRO A 288 6.79 2.55 12.32
C PRO A 288 6.23 3.66 13.22
N LEU A 289 6.24 4.89 12.69
CA LEU A 289 5.81 6.07 13.42
C LEU A 289 4.29 6.27 13.34
N PRO A 290 3.67 6.88 14.36
CA PRO A 290 2.34 7.48 14.23
C PRO A 290 2.29 8.46 13.05
N HIS A 291 1.14 8.57 12.40
CA HIS A 291 1.04 9.31 11.13
C HIS A 291 1.40 10.80 11.25
N ASP A 292 1.07 11.43 12.36
CA ASP A 292 1.46 12.82 12.65
C ASP A 292 2.99 13.01 12.76
N GLN A 293 3.70 12.06 13.34
CA GLN A 293 5.16 12.05 13.39
C GLN A 293 5.77 11.74 12.03
N LEU A 294 5.13 10.88 11.24
CA LEU A 294 5.56 10.59 9.87
C LEU A 294 5.44 11.84 8.98
N ILE A 295 4.38 12.63 9.12
CA ILE A 295 4.25 13.92 8.46
C ILE A 295 5.42 14.85 8.83
N ARG A 296 5.76 14.97 10.11
CA ARG A 296 6.92 15.77 10.57
C ARG A 296 8.22 15.27 9.97
N LEU A 297 8.42 13.95 9.90
CA LEU A 297 9.59 13.34 9.25
C LEU A 297 9.71 13.79 7.79
N PHE A 298 8.62 13.80 7.03
CA PHE A 298 8.63 14.27 5.65
C PHE A 298 8.87 15.77 5.55
N GLN A 299 8.32 16.57 6.46
CA GLN A 299 8.49 18.02 6.50
C GLN A 299 9.93 18.44 6.81
N ILE A 300 10.65 17.70 7.65
CA ILE A 300 12.07 17.99 7.94
C ILE A 300 13.03 17.40 6.89
N SER A 301 12.55 16.59 5.97
CA SER A 301 13.37 15.86 5.00
C SER A 301 14.04 16.79 4.00
N ALA A 302 15.36 16.88 4.00
CA ALA A 302 16.12 17.54 2.97
C ALA A 302 16.14 16.73 1.66
N ALA A 303 16.16 15.40 1.77
CA ALA A 303 16.00 14.47 0.66
C ALA A 303 15.29 13.22 1.14
N HIS A 304 14.20 12.83 0.46
CA HIS A 304 13.50 11.59 0.73
C HIS A 304 13.89 10.53 -0.29
N VAL A 305 14.34 9.36 0.19
CA VAL A 305 14.71 8.23 -0.67
C VAL A 305 13.53 7.30 -0.82
N TYR A 306 13.12 7.07 -2.06
CA TYR A 306 12.10 6.08 -2.40
C TYR A 306 12.58 5.18 -3.53
N LEU A 307 13.20 4.08 -3.16
CA LEU A 307 13.61 3.04 -4.09
C LEU A 307 12.64 1.87 -4.01
N THR A 308 12.31 1.29 -5.16
CA THR A 308 11.43 0.12 -5.20
C THR A 308 11.73 -0.74 -6.41
N TYR A 309 11.51 -2.06 -6.30
CA TYR A 309 11.32 -2.91 -7.46
C TYR A 309 10.08 -2.44 -8.26
N PRO A 310 9.81 -2.96 -9.44
CA PRO A 310 8.56 -2.73 -10.15
C PRO A 310 7.34 -3.25 -9.34
N TYR A 311 6.92 -2.47 -8.36
CA TYR A 311 5.90 -2.82 -7.37
C TYR A 311 4.90 -1.68 -7.18
N ALA A 312 3.85 -1.93 -6.39
CA ALA A 312 2.85 -0.93 -6.07
C ALA A 312 3.47 0.37 -5.52
N LEU A 313 2.97 1.51 -6.00
CA LEU A 313 3.36 2.83 -5.50
C LEU A 313 2.91 2.97 -4.04
N SER A 314 3.85 3.38 -3.18
CA SER A 314 3.56 3.56 -1.75
C SER A 314 3.00 4.95 -1.48
N TRP A 315 2.06 5.04 -0.55
CA TRP A 315 1.58 6.32 -0.01
C TRP A 315 2.71 7.18 0.55
N SER A 316 3.72 6.57 1.22
CA SER A 316 4.84 7.33 1.77
C SER A 316 5.60 8.15 0.73
N CYS A 317 5.67 7.68 -0.52
CA CYS A 317 6.24 8.45 -1.63
C CYS A 317 5.40 9.70 -1.92
N LEU A 318 4.09 9.53 -2.07
CA LEU A 318 3.17 10.63 -2.37
C LEU A 318 3.05 11.61 -1.19
N GLU A 319 3.01 11.11 0.03
CA GLU A 319 2.96 11.92 1.25
C GLU A 319 4.23 12.75 1.43
N ALA A 320 5.42 12.16 1.22
CA ALA A 320 6.67 12.90 1.24
C ALA A 320 6.70 14.02 0.17
N MET A 321 6.24 13.71 -1.04
CA MET A 321 6.11 14.70 -2.12
C MET A 321 5.07 15.79 -1.77
N ALA A 322 3.95 15.44 -1.15
CA ALA A 322 2.93 16.40 -0.69
C ALA A 322 3.48 17.34 0.38
N CYS A 323 4.30 16.83 1.32
CA CYS A 323 5.01 17.62 2.31
C CYS A 323 6.15 18.49 1.72
N GLY A 324 6.41 18.39 0.40
CA GLY A 324 7.44 19.20 -0.28
C GLY A 324 8.85 18.66 -0.14
N ALA A 325 9.05 17.41 0.28
CA ALA A 325 10.35 16.77 0.30
C ALA A 325 10.89 16.57 -1.13
N ALA A 326 12.19 16.80 -1.34
CA ALA A 326 12.83 16.51 -2.61
C ALA A 326 13.09 15.00 -2.72
N LEU A 327 12.50 14.37 -3.73
CA LEU A 327 12.56 12.91 -3.90
C LEU A 327 13.80 12.49 -4.68
N VAL A 328 14.46 11.42 -4.21
CA VAL A 328 15.39 10.61 -4.99
C VAL A 328 14.78 9.21 -5.10
N GLY A 329 14.36 8.86 -6.31
CA GLY A 329 13.66 7.60 -6.60
C GLY A 329 14.45 6.66 -7.49
N SER A 330 14.06 5.38 -7.52
CA SER A 330 14.60 4.42 -8.50
C SER A 330 14.02 4.66 -9.89
N ARG A 331 14.88 4.62 -10.90
CA ARG A 331 14.46 4.60 -12.30
C ARG A 331 13.79 3.26 -12.59
N GLY A 332 12.48 3.30 -12.78
CA GLY A 332 11.67 2.11 -13.01
C GLY A 332 10.23 2.47 -13.34
N PRO A 333 9.42 1.50 -13.77
CA PRO A 333 8.06 1.76 -14.25
C PRO A 333 7.15 2.33 -13.16
N THR A 334 7.33 1.97 -11.90
CA THR A 334 6.53 2.48 -10.78
C THR A 334 6.57 4.01 -10.65
N LEU A 335 7.74 4.61 -10.89
CA LEU A 335 7.92 6.06 -10.77
C LEU A 335 7.89 6.79 -12.11
N ALA A 336 7.86 6.08 -13.24
CA ALA A 336 7.95 6.69 -14.57
C ALA A 336 6.77 7.63 -14.88
N GLU A 337 5.58 7.35 -14.35
CA GLU A 337 4.41 8.21 -14.52
C GLU A 337 4.36 9.38 -13.52
N LEU A 338 5.04 9.25 -12.37
CA LEU A 338 5.01 10.22 -11.29
C LEU A 338 6.14 11.23 -11.38
N ILE A 339 7.37 10.77 -11.69
CA ILE A 339 8.59 11.58 -11.62
C ILE A 339 9.08 11.94 -13.02
N GLN A 340 9.14 13.24 -13.26
CA GLN A 340 9.87 13.85 -14.38
C GLN A 340 11.24 14.28 -13.86
N PRO A 341 12.32 13.58 -14.26
CA PRO A 341 13.67 13.85 -13.74
C PRO A 341 14.06 15.32 -13.89
N GLU A 342 14.74 15.89 -12.89
CA GLU A 342 15.19 17.28 -12.80
C GLU A 342 14.05 18.32 -12.70
N ARG A 343 12.79 17.91 -12.78
CA ARG A 343 11.62 18.80 -12.67
C ARG A 343 10.91 18.67 -11.33
N ASN A 344 10.59 17.44 -10.89
CA ASN A 344 9.87 17.17 -9.63
C ASN A 344 10.51 16.06 -8.78
N GLY A 345 11.71 15.61 -9.14
CA GLY A 345 12.50 14.62 -8.42
C GLY A 345 13.75 14.24 -9.18
N LEU A 346 14.58 13.41 -8.57
CA LEU A 346 15.75 12.80 -9.19
C LEU A 346 15.52 11.29 -9.32
N LEU A 347 15.99 10.69 -10.44
CA LEU A 347 15.91 9.25 -10.64
C LEU A 347 17.31 8.66 -10.82
N VAL A 348 17.61 7.62 -10.05
CA VAL A 348 18.86 6.85 -10.10
C VAL A 348 18.58 5.39 -10.48
N ALA A 349 19.56 4.69 -11.02
CA ALA A 349 19.42 3.25 -11.22
C ALA A 349 19.31 2.55 -9.86
N PHE A 350 18.43 1.53 -9.76
CA PHE A 350 18.09 0.91 -8.47
C PHE A 350 19.35 0.30 -7.79
N ASN A 351 20.19 -0.40 -8.52
CA ASN A 351 21.36 -1.11 -7.98
C ASN A 351 22.66 -0.29 -8.03
N GLU A 352 22.57 1.05 -8.06
CA GLU A 352 23.71 1.95 -8.18
C GLU A 352 23.85 2.87 -6.95
N PRO A 353 24.41 2.36 -5.83
CA PRO A 353 24.59 3.15 -4.60
C PRO A 353 25.39 4.45 -4.83
N GLY A 354 26.35 4.44 -5.76
CA GLY A 354 27.14 5.62 -6.12
C GLY A 354 26.30 6.73 -6.74
N GLN A 355 25.36 6.38 -7.64
CA GLN A 355 24.42 7.35 -8.21
C GLN A 355 23.49 7.91 -7.12
N LEU A 356 23.02 7.06 -6.20
CA LEU A 356 22.19 7.49 -5.06
C LEU A 356 22.94 8.47 -4.17
N ALA A 357 24.17 8.14 -3.76
CA ALA A 357 25.02 9.03 -2.96
C ALA A 357 25.22 10.39 -3.65
N ALA A 358 25.53 10.40 -4.94
CA ALA A 358 25.74 11.62 -5.72
C ALA A 358 24.45 12.47 -5.80
N ALA A 359 23.29 11.85 -6.03
CA ALA A 359 22.01 12.54 -6.07
C ALA A 359 21.64 13.17 -4.70
N LEU A 360 21.87 12.43 -3.61
CA LEU A 360 21.65 12.92 -2.25
C LEU A 360 22.58 14.10 -1.93
N MET A 361 23.87 13.97 -2.24
CA MET A 361 24.85 15.06 -2.06
C MET A 361 24.43 16.32 -2.79
N ARG A 362 23.96 16.18 -4.04
CA ARG A 362 23.49 17.31 -4.85
C ARG A 362 22.32 18.03 -4.18
N LEU A 363 21.35 17.31 -3.61
CA LEU A 363 20.23 17.90 -2.87
C LEU A 363 20.67 18.55 -1.55
N LEU A 364 21.63 17.96 -0.85
CA LEU A 364 22.14 18.52 0.39
C LEU A 364 22.94 19.80 0.18
N GLN A 365 23.70 19.89 -0.91
CA GLN A 365 24.54 21.03 -1.24
C GLN A 365 23.82 22.19 -1.95
N ASP A 366 22.66 21.91 -2.60
CA ASP A 366 21.88 22.91 -3.33
C ASP A 366 20.45 23.08 -2.74
N PRO A 367 20.28 23.95 -1.75
CA PRO A 367 18.96 24.25 -1.17
C PRO A 367 17.96 24.85 -2.17
N ALA A 368 18.43 25.53 -3.24
CA ALA A 368 17.57 26.11 -4.26
C ALA A 368 16.96 25.01 -5.15
N LEU A 369 17.80 24.06 -5.60
CA LEU A 369 17.35 22.86 -6.31
C LEU A 369 16.35 22.08 -5.47
N ARG A 370 16.70 21.80 -4.21
CA ARG A 370 15.84 21.08 -3.26
C ARG A 370 14.45 21.69 -3.15
N ARG A 371 14.37 22.98 -2.89
CA ARG A 371 13.08 23.73 -2.81
C ARG A 371 12.32 23.71 -4.13
N ARG A 372 13.00 23.83 -5.26
CA ARG A 372 12.40 23.81 -6.59
C ARG A 372 11.76 22.46 -6.88
N LEU A 373 12.49 21.36 -6.66
CA LEU A 373 12.01 19.99 -6.87
C LEU A 373 10.87 19.65 -5.92
N GLY A 374 10.99 19.96 -4.63
CA GLY A 374 9.94 19.71 -3.63
C GLY A 374 8.63 20.45 -3.93
N ARG A 375 8.69 21.74 -4.31
CA ARG A 375 7.48 22.47 -4.74
C ARG A 375 6.84 21.85 -5.99
N ALA A 376 7.65 21.39 -6.94
CA ALA A 376 7.13 20.75 -8.15
C ALA A 376 6.55 19.36 -7.83
N ALA A 377 7.20 18.58 -6.95
CA ALA A 377 6.70 17.30 -6.46
C ALA A 377 5.31 17.45 -5.83
N ARG A 378 5.15 18.41 -4.90
CA ARG A 378 3.85 18.70 -4.29
C ARG A 378 2.78 19.03 -5.33
N ARG A 379 3.09 19.93 -6.30
CA ARG A 379 2.10 20.24 -7.36
C ARG A 379 1.69 19.02 -8.16
N THR A 380 2.62 18.11 -8.47
CA THR A 380 2.32 16.88 -9.18
C THR A 380 1.35 16.00 -8.38
N VAL A 381 1.58 15.83 -7.09
CA VAL A 381 0.71 15.00 -6.23
C VAL A 381 -0.68 15.63 -6.10
N LEU A 382 -0.77 16.93 -5.82
CA LEU A 382 -2.06 17.59 -5.66
C LEU A 382 -2.90 17.60 -6.95
N ALA A 383 -2.24 17.69 -8.12
CA ALA A 383 -2.93 17.66 -9.40
C ALA A 383 -3.41 16.28 -9.82
N GLY A 384 -2.64 15.20 -9.52
CA GLY A 384 -2.93 13.85 -10.01
C GLY A 384 -3.47 12.89 -8.94
N TYR A 385 -3.24 13.18 -7.66
CA TYR A 385 -3.52 12.26 -6.55
C TYR A 385 -4.25 12.96 -5.38
N GLY A 386 -4.83 14.14 -5.59
CA GLY A 386 -5.53 14.90 -4.55
C GLY A 386 -6.80 14.20 -4.07
N LEU A 387 -7.05 14.23 -2.76
CA LEU A 387 -8.17 13.51 -2.11
C LEU A 387 -9.54 13.89 -2.69
N GLN A 388 -9.79 15.17 -2.94
CA GLN A 388 -11.10 15.60 -3.43
C GLN A 388 -11.40 15.03 -4.83
N ALA A 389 -10.42 15.09 -5.74
CA ALA A 389 -10.56 14.49 -7.08
C ALA A 389 -10.75 12.96 -7.03
N SER A 390 -10.09 12.30 -6.08
CA SER A 390 -10.28 10.86 -5.86
C SER A 390 -11.69 10.56 -5.37
N LEU A 391 -12.19 11.30 -4.39
CA LEU A 391 -13.56 11.15 -3.88
C LEU A 391 -14.59 11.37 -4.98
N ASP A 392 -14.44 12.43 -5.81
CA ASP A 392 -15.32 12.71 -6.94
C ASP A 392 -15.30 11.53 -7.94
N GLY A 393 -14.12 10.96 -8.20
CA GLY A 393 -13.94 9.81 -9.08
C GLY A 393 -14.64 8.56 -8.57
N TYR A 394 -14.50 8.24 -7.27
CA TYR A 394 -15.18 7.09 -6.68
C TYR A 394 -16.70 7.28 -6.63
N GLU A 395 -17.20 8.46 -6.26
CA GLU A 395 -18.65 8.76 -6.29
C GLU A 395 -19.23 8.65 -7.70
N ALA A 396 -18.54 9.18 -8.70
CA ALA A 396 -18.96 9.05 -10.10
C ALA A 396 -18.98 7.60 -10.57
N LEU A 397 -17.97 6.79 -10.17
CA LEU A 397 -17.90 5.37 -10.46
C LEU A 397 -19.09 4.62 -9.86
N PHE A 398 -19.33 4.76 -8.55
CA PHE A 398 -20.44 4.10 -7.86
C PHE A 398 -21.79 4.52 -8.44
N SER A 399 -22.01 5.82 -8.65
CA SER A 399 -23.27 6.34 -9.21
C SER A 399 -23.56 5.77 -10.61
N ARG A 400 -22.53 5.66 -11.48
CA ARG A 400 -22.65 5.08 -12.81
C ARG A 400 -23.02 3.60 -12.74
N LEU A 401 -22.38 2.83 -11.86
CA LEU A 401 -22.63 1.39 -11.73
C LEU A 401 -24.04 1.11 -11.18
N VAL A 402 -24.45 1.85 -10.16
CA VAL A 402 -25.81 1.74 -9.58
C VAL A 402 -26.87 2.08 -10.62
N ALA A 403 -26.69 3.17 -11.38
CA ALA A 403 -27.63 3.57 -12.44
C ALA A 403 -27.68 2.56 -13.61
N GLY A 404 -26.54 1.91 -13.92
CA GLY A 404 -26.47 0.85 -14.94
C GLY A 404 -27.32 -0.36 -14.54
N ARG A 405 -27.16 -0.86 -13.32
CA ARG A 405 -27.92 -2.01 -12.81
C ARG A 405 -29.44 -1.73 -12.72
N ALA A 406 -29.84 -0.52 -12.36
CA ALA A 406 -31.25 -0.12 -12.35
C ALA A 406 -31.91 -0.19 -13.72
N ARG A 407 -31.17 0.09 -14.80
CA ARG A 407 -31.67 0.00 -16.18
C ARG A 407 -31.81 -1.45 -16.69
N ASP A 408 -30.94 -2.35 -16.24
CA ASP A 408 -30.96 -3.76 -16.62
C ASP A 408 -32.06 -4.58 -15.92
N GLY A 409 -32.91 -3.93 -15.10
CA GLY A 409 -34.09 -4.54 -14.47
C GLY A 409 -33.78 -5.59 -13.41
N SER A 410 -32.57 -5.65 -12.91
CA SER A 410 -32.19 -6.53 -11.80
C SER A 410 -32.73 -5.98 -10.47
N ALA A 411 -33.94 -6.43 -10.08
CA ALA A 411 -34.47 -6.17 -8.75
C ALA A 411 -33.55 -6.80 -7.68
N PRO A 412 -33.40 -6.19 -6.50
CA PRO A 412 -32.60 -6.76 -5.43
C PRO A 412 -33.15 -8.15 -5.06
N VAL A 413 -32.38 -9.19 -5.31
CA VAL A 413 -32.67 -10.54 -4.84
C VAL A 413 -32.37 -10.58 -3.34
N PRO A 414 -33.29 -11.04 -2.47
CA PRO A 414 -33.00 -11.18 -1.05
C PRO A 414 -31.80 -12.11 -0.85
N ALA A 415 -30.93 -11.76 0.08
CA ALA A 415 -29.75 -12.55 0.42
C ALA A 415 -30.16 -14.01 0.72
N PRO A 416 -29.41 -15.03 0.23
CA PRO A 416 -29.68 -16.41 0.54
C PRO A 416 -29.51 -16.67 2.06
N PRO A 417 -30.22 -17.65 2.63
CA PRO A 417 -30.05 -18.04 4.01
C PRO A 417 -28.58 -18.49 4.25
N VAL A 418 -28.05 -18.10 5.40
CA VAL A 418 -26.68 -18.47 5.83
C VAL A 418 -26.51 -19.99 5.72
N PRO A 419 -25.54 -20.53 4.96
CA PRO A 419 -25.25 -21.96 4.98
C PRO A 419 -24.86 -22.36 6.40
N ALA A 420 -25.49 -23.42 6.92
CA ALA A 420 -25.14 -23.99 8.21
C ALA A 420 -23.66 -24.38 8.21
N SER A 421 -22.90 -23.95 9.22
CA SER A 421 -21.49 -24.30 9.36
C SER A 421 -21.32 -25.82 9.30
N PRO A 422 -20.42 -26.38 8.46
CA PRO A 422 -20.07 -27.80 8.51
C PRO A 422 -19.20 -28.04 9.74
N GLY A 423 -19.80 -28.46 10.86
CA GLY A 423 -19.07 -28.69 12.09
C GLY A 423 -19.91 -28.95 13.32
N GLY A 424 -20.91 -29.83 13.24
CA GLY A 424 -21.41 -30.58 14.40
C GLY A 424 -20.65 -31.92 14.50
N PRO A 425 -20.30 -32.41 15.71
CA PRO A 425 -19.64 -33.71 15.85
C PRO A 425 -20.59 -34.78 15.31
N VAL A 426 -20.09 -35.58 14.34
CA VAL A 426 -20.73 -36.83 13.96
C VAL A 426 -20.71 -37.72 15.21
N GLY A 427 -21.86 -37.85 15.83
CA GLY A 427 -22.05 -38.75 16.98
C GLY A 427 -21.68 -40.16 16.56
N ALA A 428 -20.70 -40.71 17.24
CA ALA A 428 -20.43 -42.15 17.21
C ALA A 428 -21.70 -42.85 17.74
N ALA A 429 -22.40 -43.53 16.87
CA ALA A 429 -23.40 -44.53 17.24
C ALA A 429 -22.87 -45.90 16.93
N GLY A 430 -22.74 -46.72 18.02
CA GLY A 430 -22.80 -48.20 18.06
C GLY A 430 -21.68 -48.97 17.44
#